data_3aef927165dadb12fb49c7a9043631da
#
_entry.id   3aef927165dadb12fb49c7a9043631da
#
_cell.length_a   1.000
_cell.length_b   1.000
_cell.length_c   1.000
_cell.angle_alpha   90.00
_cell.angle_beta   90.00
_cell.angle_gamma   90.00
#
_symmetry.space_group_name_H-M   'P 1'
#
loop_
_entity.id
_entity.type
_entity.pdbx_description
1 polymer ?
#
loop_
_entity_poly.entity_id
_entity_poly.type
_entity_poly.pdbx_seq_one_letter_code
_entity_poly.pdbx_strand_id
1 'polypeptide(L)'
;EKTFLTVSGQLEGEIYAMALSEVYTFGPTFRAENSNTSRHLAEFWMVEPEMAFYDLDDNMDLAEKFIQYLVSQVMENCADDMAFFNQRIDTTLLETLRNIVDNQFERLTYTEAIHQLQKSTKVFNYPVEWGFALQAEHERYLSEEVFKKPIIVFNYPEQIKSFYMKLNECGETVRAMDVLLPNLGEIIGGSQREENYEVLIKRMQDKELNPEEYSWYLDLRKFGSAP
;
A
#
# COMPACT_ATOMS: atom_id res chain seq x y z
N GLU A 1 -24.81 12.86 18.94
CA GLU A 1 -24.07 11.81 18.22
C GLU A 1 -22.70 12.36 17.83
N LYS A 2 -21.62 11.61 18.10
CA LYS A 2 -20.28 12.00 17.67
C LYS A 2 -20.09 11.54 16.23
N THR A 3 -19.68 12.43 15.36
CA THR A 3 -19.33 12.16 13.96
C THR A 3 -17.88 12.56 13.71
N PHE A 4 -17.22 11.85 12.81
CA PHE A 4 -15.82 12.06 12.48
C PHE A 4 -15.66 12.17 10.97
N LEU A 5 -14.65 12.90 10.53
CA LEU A 5 -14.19 12.82 9.15
C LEU A 5 -13.52 11.46 8.92
N THR A 6 -13.83 10.82 7.80
CA THR A 6 -13.27 9.50 7.49
C THR A 6 -11.77 9.58 7.18
N VAL A 7 -11.02 8.60 7.67
CA VAL A 7 -9.59 8.44 7.36
C VAL A 7 -9.33 7.46 6.21
N SER A 8 -10.35 6.68 5.83
CA SER A 8 -10.32 5.67 4.75
C SER A 8 -11.73 5.09 4.58
N GLY A 9 -12.08 4.66 3.40
CA GLY A 9 -13.29 3.88 3.12
C GLY A 9 -13.08 2.37 3.20
N GLN A 10 -11.90 1.92 3.60
CA GLN A 10 -11.48 0.51 3.53
C GLN A 10 -12.36 -0.42 4.36
N LEU A 11 -12.52 -0.17 5.66
CA LEU A 11 -13.21 -1.11 6.55
C LEU A 11 -14.70 -1.27 6.17
N GLU A 12 -15.35 -0.19 5.76
CA GLU A 12 -16.70 -0.23 5.23
C GLU A 12 -16.74 -0.90 3.86
N GLY A 13 -15.74 -0.67 3.00
CA GLY A 13 -15.59 -1.33 1.71
C GLY A 13 -15.49 -2.86 1.84
N GLU A 14 -14.78 -3.36 2.84
CA GLU A 14 -14.70 -4.80 3.12
C GLU A 14 -16.07 -5.42 3.42
N ILE A 15 -16.95 -4.70 4.11
CA ILE A 15 -18.33 -5.19 4.37
C ILE A 15 -19.09 -5.36 3.05
N TYR A 16 -19.01 -4.38 2.17
CA TYR A 16 -19.68 -4.44 0.89
C TYR A 16 -19.06 -5.50 -0.04
N ALA A 17 -17.74 -5.71 0.03
CA ALA A 17 -17.07 -6.76 -0.73
C ALA A 17 -17.60 -8.18 -0.36
N MET A 18 -17.94 -8.42 0.91
CA MET A 18 -18.57 -9.68 1.33
C MET A 18 -19.93 -9.95 0.67
N ALA A 19 -20.62 -8.93 0.19
CA ALA A 19 -21.92 -9.05 -0.48
C ALA A 19 -21.83 -8.92 -2.01
N LEU A 20 -20.87 -8.13 -2.52
CA LEU A 20 -20.79 -7.71 -3.93
C LEU A 20 -19.53 -8.26 -4.64
N SER A 21 -18.65 -8.95 -3.94
CA SER A 21 -17.39 -9.54 -4.36
C SER A 21 -16.29 -8.53 -4.62
N GLU A 22 -16.45 -7.62 -5.55
CA GLU A 22 -15.48 -6.60 -5.92
C GLU A 22 -16.11 -5.23 -5.84
N VAL A 23 -15.54 -4.36 -5.04
CA VAL A 23 -15.99 -2.98 -4.85
C VAL A 23 -14.81 -2.04 -4.83
N TYR A 24 -15.06 -0.76 -4.95
CA TYR A 24 -14.07 0.27 -4.61
C TYR A 24 -14.77 1.48 -3.97
N THR A 25 -14.06 2.16 -3.10
CA THR A 25 -14.42 3.49 -2.66
C THR A 25 -13.60 4.52 -3.42
N PHE A 26 -14.20 5.67 -3.71
CA PHE A 26 -13.51 6.83 -4.29
C PHE A 26 -14.06 8.08 -3.65
N GLY A 27 -13.26 8.71 -2.81
CA GLY A 27 -13.73 9.87 -2.07
C GLY A 27 -12.63 10.55 -1.26
N PRO A 28 -12.98 11.70 -0.64
CA PRO A 28 -12.06 12.43 0.22
C PRO A 28 -11.79 11.69 1.52
N THR A 29 -10.53 11.71 1.95
CA THR A 29 -10.07 11.19 3.23
C THR A 29 -9.35 12.28 4.00
N PHE A 30 -9.40 12.19 5.33
CA PHE A 30 -8.89 13.22 6.21
C PHE A 30 -7.97 12.59 7.27
N ARG A 31 -6.71 13.05 7.33
CA ARG A 31 -5.73 12.56 8.28
C ARG A 31 -5.02 13.73 8.96
N ALA A 32 -5.15 13.82 10.28
CA ALA A 32 -4.49 14.84 11.10
C ALA A 32 -3.06 14.41 11.44
N GLU A 33 -2.23 14.18 10.44
CA GLU A 33 -0.84 13.82 10.62
C GLU A 33 0.00 15.05 10.90
N ASN A 34 0.87 14.97 11.92
CA ASN A 34 1.87 16.00 12.17
C ASN A 34 3.09 15.75 11.28
N SER A 35 2.92 15.98 9.99
CA SER A 35 3.94 15.71 8.97
C SER A 35 4.13 16.95 8.09
N ASN A 36 5.38 17.38 7.96
CA ASN A 36 5.79 18.51 7.11
C ASN A 36 6.52 18.01 5.85
N THR A 37 6.01 16.97 5.22
CA THR A 37 6.58 16.44 3.97
C THR A 37 5.75 16.87 2.76
N SER A 38 6.35 16.90 1.58
CA SER A 38 5.67 17.22 0.32
C SER A 38 4.63 16.15 -0.11
N ARG A 39 4.57 15.02 0.59
CA ARG A 39 3.71 13.88 0.26
C ARG A 39 2.48 13.74 1.15
N HIS A 40 2.40 14.46 2.27
CA HIS A 40 1.32 14.34 3.25
C HIS A 40 0.43 15.58 3.20
N LEU A 41 -0.82 15.35 2.87
CA LEU A 41 -1.90 16.33 2.91
C LEU A 41 -2.90 15.92 4.00
N ALA A 42 -3.54 16.90 4.64
CA ALA A 42 -4.58 16.63 5.63
C ALA A 42 -5.91 16.18 4.99
N GLU A 43 -6.11 16.50 3.73
CA GLU A 43 -7.24 16.08 2.89
C GLU A 43 -6.71 15.64 1.53
N PHE A 44 -7.12 14.46 1.08
CA PHE A 44 -6.78 13.92 -0.24
C PHE A 44 -7.81 12.87 -0.66
N TRP A 45 -7.80 12.51 -1.94
CA TRP A 45 -8.69 11.48 -2.46
C TRP A 45 -7.96 10.16 -2.63
N MET A 46 -8.63 9.07 -2.29
CA MET A 46 -8.13 7.72 -2.53
C MET A 46 -9.10 6.92 -3.39
N VAL A 47 -8.54 6.04 -4.22
CA VAL A 47 -9.24 4.92 -4.84
C VAL A 47 -8.85 3.69 -4.03
N GLU A 48 -9.82 3.04 -3.39
CA GLU A 48 -9.60 1.95 -2.44
C GLU A 48 -10.42 0.73 -2.88
N PRO A 49 -9.87 -0.15 -3.75
CA PRO A 49 -10.53 -1.38 -4.14
C PRO A 49 -10.45 -2.44 -3.02
N GLU A 50 -11.56 -3.13 -2.82
CA GLU A 50 -11.67 -4.25 -1.90
C GLU A 50 -12.28 -5.45 -2.65
N MET A 51 -11.57 -6.59 -2.67
CA MET A 51 -11.92 -7.76 -3.46
C MET A 51 -11.99 -8.98 -2.55
N ALA A 52 -13.18 -9.57 -2.42
CA ALA A 52 -13.34 -10.86 -1.76
C ALA A 52 -12.74 -11.98 -2.61
N PHE A 53 -12.12 -12.95 -1.94
CA PHE A 53 -11.48 -14.12 -2.53
C PHE A 53 -10.13 -13.86 -3.22
N TYR A 54 -9.57 -12.65 -3.09
CA TYR A 54 -8.24 -12.35 -3.54
C TYR A 54 -7.21 -12.62 -2.42
N ASP A 55 -6.13 -13.28 -2.78
CA ASP A 55 -4.96 -13.37 -1.91
C ASP A 55 -3.96 -12.21 -2.15
N LEU A 56 -2.81 -12.27 -1.48
CA LEU A 56 -1.79 -11.24 -1.62
C LEU A 56 -1.23 -11.17 -3.06
N ASP A 57 -1.06 -12.32 -3.72
CA ASP A 57 -0.51 -12.38 -5.08
C ASP A 57 -1.49 -11.77 -6.08
N ASP A 58 -2.78 -12.09 -5.97
CA ASP A 58 -3.85 -11.48 -6.76
C ASP A 58 -3.91 -9.96 -6.58
N ASN A 59 -3.73 -9.49 -5.33
CA ASN A 59 -3.73 -8.06 -5.02
C ASN A 59 -2.50 -7.35 -5.62
N MET A 60 -1.31 -7.97 -5.57
CA MET A 60 -0.11 -7.45 -6.23
C MET A 60 -0.29 -7.37 -7.75
N ASP A 61 -0.90 -8.39 -8.35
CA ASP A 61 -1.21 -8.41 -9.79
C ASP A 61 -2.17 -7.29 -10.18
N LEU A 62 -3.22 -7.08 -9.37
CA LEU A 62 -4.18 -6.00 -9.61
C LEU A 62 -3.51 -4.63 -9.48
N ALA A 63 -2.71 -4.41 -8.44
CA ALA A 63 -2.03 -3.14 -8.21
C ALA A 63 -1.11 -2.76 -9.38
N GLU A 64 -0.31 -3.72 -9.88
CA GLU A 64 0.55 -3.52 -11.04
C GLU A 64 -0.27 -3.14 -12.28
N LYS A 65 -1.28 -3.95 -12.63
CA LYS A 65 -2.15 -3.72 -13.80
C LYS A 65 -2.91 -2.40 -13.71
N PHE A 66 -3.37 -2.04 -12.50
CA PHE A 66 -4.11 -0.81 -12.27
C PHE A 66 -3.24 0.43 -12.55
N ILE A 67 -2.02 0.48 -12.02
CA ILE A 67 -1.10 1.58 -12.26
C ILE A 67 -0.70 1.65 -13.74
N GLN A 68 -0.33 0.52 -14.34
CA GLN A 68 0.03 0.48 -15.76
C GLN A 68 -1.12 0.95 -16.65
N TYR A 69 -2.35 0.54 -16.34
CA TYR A 69 -3.54 0.96 -17.08
C TYR A 69 -3.75 2.49 -16.98
N LEU A 70 -3.74 3.05 -15.75
CA LEU A 70 -3.95 4.48 -15.55
C LEU A 70 -2.88 5.32 -16.25
N VAL A 71 -1.61 4.95 -16.10
CA VAL A 71 -0.50 5.65 -16.76
C VAL A 71 -0.61 5.58 -18.27
N SER A 72 -0.93 4.40 -18.84
CA SER A 72 -1.16 4.24 -20.27
C SER A 72 -2.30 5.13 -20.78
N GLN A 73 -3.42 5.15 -20.07
CA GLN A 73 -4.58 5.98 -20.43
C GLN A 73 -4.27 7.48 -20.39
N VAL A 74 -3.50 7.94 -19.41
CA VAL A 74 -3.07 9.35 -19.35
C VAL A 74 -2.11 9.68 -20.48
N MET A 75 -1.13 8.80 -20.76
CA MET A 75 -0.19 9.01 -21.87
C MET A 75 -0.87 9.04 -23.25
N GLU A 76 -1.93 8.24 -23.44
CA GLU A 76 -2.68 8.17 -24.70
C GLU A 76 -3.66 9.34 -24.84
N ASN A 77 -4.48 9.61 -23.82
CA ASN A 77 -5.59 10.54 -23.92
C ASN A 77 -5.22 11.99 -23.58
N CYS A 78 -4.07 12.22 -22.89
CA CYS A 78 -3.58 13.54 -22.50
C CYS A 78 -2.16 13.80 -23.05
N ALA A 79 -1.87 13.34 -24.27
CA ALA A 79 -0.53 13.40 -24.85
C ALA A 79 0.04 14.82 -24.93
N ASP A 80 -0.78 15.82 -25.26
CA ASP A 80 -0.36 17.22 -25.36
C ASP A 80 0.02 17.79 -23.98
N ASP A 81 -0.76 17.46 -22.93
CA ASP A 81 -0.45 17.85 -21.55
C ASP A 81 0.83 17.18 -21.06
N MET A 82 1.00 15.89 -21.36
CA MET A 82 2.23 15.15 -21.00
C MET A 82 3.46 15.72 -21.72
N ALA A 83 3.33 16.10 -22.98
CA ALA A 83 4.41 16.77 -23.72
C ALA A 83 4.74 18.14 -23.11
N PHE A 84 3.73 18.92 -22.73
CA PHE A 84 3.92 20.20 -22.05
C PHE A 84 4.63 20.03 -20.71
N PHE A 85 4.17 19.10 -19.86
CA PHE A 85 4.81 18.84 -18.57
C PHE A 85 6.23 18.33 -18.72
N ASN A 86 6.47 17.44 -19.70
CA ASN A 86 7.80 16.93 -19.97
C ASN A 86 8.77 18.05 -20.43
N GLN A 87 8.27 19.02 -21.19
CA GLN A 87 9.09 20.14 -21.67
C GLN A 87 9.33 21.21 -20.60
N ARG A 88 8.35 21.48 -19.72
CA ARG A 88 8.32 22.68 -18.88
C ARG A 88 8.54 22.41 -17.39
N ILE A 89 8.24 21.21 -16.93
CA ILE A 89 8.25 20.87 -15.49
C ILE A 89 9.31 19.82 -15.19
N ASP A 90 9.25 18.66 -15.86
CA ASP A 90 10.20 17.56 -15.64
C ASP A 90 10.55 16.89 -16.96
N THR A 91 11.77 17.11 -17.43
CA THR A 91 12.26 16.58 -18.72
C THR A 91 12.39 15.05 -18.74
N THR A 92 12.29 14.37 -17.61
CA THR A 92 12.35 12.91 -17.46
C THR A 92 10.97 12.26 -17.33
N LEU A 93 9.89 13.06 -17.31
CA LEU A 93 8.53 12.58 -17.05
C LEU A 93 8.12 11.43 -17.99
N LEU A 94 8.23 11.62 -19.29
CA LEU A 94 7.81 10.61 -20.27
C LEU A 94 8.65 9.34 -20.18
N GLU A 95 9.93 9.42 -19.85
CA GLU A 95 10.79 8.28 -19.62
C GLU A 95 10.34 7.50 -18.38
N THR A 96 10.07 8.22 -17.28
CA THR A 96 9.56 7.63 -16.04
C THR A 96 8.21 6.92 -16.26
N LEU A 97 7.27 7.55 -16.97
CA LEU A 97 5.97 6.95 -17.26
C LEU A 97 6.08 5.69 -18.14
N ARG A 98 6.96 5.71 -19.17
CA ARG A 98 7.24 4.52 -19.98
C ARG A 98 7.88 3.40 -19.16
N ASN A 99 8.80 3.73 -18.27
CA ASN A 99 9.41 2.74 -17.37
C ASN A 99 8.34 2.01 -16.54
N ILE A 100 7.30 2.71 -16.08
CA ILE A 100 6.20 2.11 -15.32
C ILE A 100 5.35 1.18 -16.20
N VAL A 101 5.06 1.58 -17.44
CA VAL A 101 4.17 0.81 -18.33
C VAL A 101 4.88 -0.40 -18.93
N ASP A 102 6.13 -0.24 -19.34
CA ASP A 102 6.85 -1.22 -20.14
C ASP A 102 7.53 -2.32 -19.30
N ASN A 103 7.66 -2.13 -17.99
CA ASN A 103 8.34 -3.07 -17.13
C ASN A 103 7.38 -3.78 -16.17
N GLN A 104 7.60 -5.07 -15.97
CA GLN A 104 7.02 -5.80 -14.85
C GLN A 104 7.60 -5.27 -13.54
N PHE A 105 6.75 -5.10 -12.53
CA PHE A 105 7.17 -4.64 -11.21
C PHE A 105 7.99 -5.73 -10.51
N GLU A 106 9.11 -5.35 -9.91
CA GLU A 106 9.91 -6.28 -9.12
C GLU A 106 9.22 -6.57 -7.80
N ARG A 107 9.11 -7.85 -7.44
CA ARG A 107 8.52 -8.29 -6.18
C ARG A 107 9.61 -8.79 -5.27
N LEU A 108 9.73 -8.19 -4.11
CA LEU A 108 10.69 -8.62 -3.09
C LEU A 108 10.05 -8.57 -1.71
N THR A 109 10.42 -9.52 -0.87
CA THR A 109 10.00 -9.51 0.53
C THR A 109 10.66 -8.33 1.27
N TYR A 110 10.03 -7.86 2.34
CA TYR A 110 10.63 -6.85 3.21
C TYR A 110 12.02 -7.30 3.72
N THR A 111 12.20 -8.57 4.03
CA THR A 111 13.50 -9.11 4.46
C THR A 111 14.56 -8.99 3.36
N GLU A 112 14.20 -9.29 2.11
CA GLU A 112 15.11 -9.11 0.98
C GLU A 112 15.43 -7.62 0.74
N ALA A 113 14.43 -6.75 0.89
CA ALA A 113 14.62 -5.30 0.80
C ALA A 113 15.63 -4.80 1.84
N ILE A 114 15.49 -5.20 3.10
CA ILE A 114 16.46 -4.88 4.17
C ILE A 114 17.86 -5.41 3.81
N HIS A 115 17.97 -6.65 3.32
CA HIS A 115 19.26 -7.20 2.91
C HIS A 115 19.91 -6.41 1.75
N GLN A 116 19.12 -5.93 0.79
CA GLN A 116 19.65 -5.07 -0.30
C GLN A 116 20.15 -3.73 0.24
N LEU A 117 19.40 -3.11 1.14
CA LEU A 117 19.81 -1.86 1.79
C LEU A 117 21.08 -2.03 2.62
N GLN A 118 21.21 -3.12 3.39
CA GLN A 118 22.37 -3.41 4.22
C GLN A 118 23.64 -3.71 3.41
N LYS A 119 23.51 -4.21 2.19
CA LYS A 119 24.65 -4.41 1.26
C LYS A 119 25.13 -3.11 0.62
N SER A 120 24.37 -2.04 0.73
CA SER A 120 24.72 -0.74 0.16
C SER A 120 25.93 -0.13 0.86
N THR A 121 26.74 0.56 0.08
CA THR A 121 27.80 1.45 0.61
C THR A 121 27.29 2.85 0.93
N LYS A 122 26.02 3.15 0.59
CA LYS A 122 25.36 4.42 0.88
C LYS A 122 25.11 4.55 2.39
N VAL A 123 25.40 5.71 2.93
CA VAL A 123 25.06 6.05 4.30
C VAL A 123 23.65 6.62 4.32
N PHE A 124 22.76 5.94 5.02
CA PHE A 124 21.38 6.39 5.24
C PHE A 124 21.28 7.22 6.53
N ASN A 125 20.34 8.16 6.56
CA ASN A 125 20.06 8.96 7.76
C ASN A 125 19.28 8.17 8.81
N TYR A 126 18.48 7.19 8.37
CA TYR A 126 17.70 6.30 9.23
C TYR A 126 18.30 4.90 9.27
N PRO A 127 18.17 4.19 10.40
CA PRO A 127 18.73 2.85 10.53
C PRO A 127 18.08 1.85 9.55
N VAL A 128 18.90 0.95 9.01
CA VAL A 128 18.47 -0.16 8.15
C VAL A 128 18.50 -1.43 8.99
N GLU A 129 17.45 -1.67 9.74
CA GLU A 129 17.30 -2.81 10.63
C GLU A 129 15.95 -3.50 10.41
N TRP A 130 15.94 -4.83 10.55
CA TRP A 130 14.70 -5.57 10.41
C TRP A 130 13.71 -5.21 11.54
N GLY A 131 12.45 -4.99 11.20
CA GLY A 131 11.42 -4.59 12.16
C GLY A 131 11.12 -3.09 12.17
N PHE A 132 11.91 -2.26 11.46
CA PHE A 132 11.64 -0.82 11.33
C PHE A 132 10.95 -0.49 10.00
N ALA A 133 10.11 0.54 10.01
CA ALA A 133 9.47 1.01 8.79
C ALA A 133 10.52 1.53 7.78
N LEU A 134 10.36 1.16 6.51
CA LEU A 134 11.15 1.76 5.44
C LEU A 134 10.87 3.27 5.39
N GLN A 135 11.93 4.05 5.21
CA GLN A 135 11.83 5.50 5.07
C GLN A 135 11.95 5.88 3.59
N ALA A 136 11.50 7.06 3.22
CA ALA A 136 11.53 7.52 1.83
C ALA A 136 12.90 7.42 1.15
N GLU A 137 14.01 7.54 1.90
CA GLU A 137 15.36 7.36 1.36
C GLU A 137 15.66 5.89 1.03
N HIS A 138 15.11 4.93 1.79
CA HIS A 138 15.23 3.49 1.56
C HIS A 138 14.42 3.09 0.32
N GLU A 139 13.18 3.54 0.22
CA GLU A 139 12.28 3.31 -0.91
C GLU A 139 12.87 3.79 -2.23
N ARG A 140 13.39 5.03 -2.22
CA ARG A 140 14.06 5.62 -3.39
C ARG A 140 15.30 4.85 -3.77
N TYR A 141 16.14 4.49 -2.82
CA TYR A 141 17.34 3.72 -3.11
C TYR A 141 17.01 2.39 -3.80
N LEU A 142 16.00 1.69 -3.30
CA LEU A 142 15.56 0.43 -3.91
C LEU A 142 15.01 0.64 -5.32
N SER A 143 14.04 1.55 -5.49
CA SER A 143 13.35 1.74 -6.76
C SER A 143 14.18 2.47 -7.82
N GLU A 144 15.05 3.43 -7.43
CA GLU A 144 15.77 4.30 -8.35
C GLU A 144 17.23 3.87 -8.61
N GLU A 145 17.91 3.30 -7.61
CA GLU A 145 19.33 2.96 -7.72
C GLU A 145 19.56 1.45 -7.90
N VAL A 146 18.83 0.60 -7.18
CA VAL A 146 19.00 -0.87 -7.23
C VAL A 146 18.25 -1.47 -8.42
N PHE A 147 16.92 -1.33 -8.45
CA PHE A 147 16.08 -1.98 -9.47
C PHE A 147 15.80 -1.09 -10.68
N LYS A 148 15.82 0.22 -10.53
CA LYS A 148 15.57 1.24 -11.57
C LYS A 148 14.23 1.04 -12.30
N LYS A 149 13.23 0.53 -11.58
CA LYS A 149 11.87 0.26 -12.05
C LYS A 149 10.91 0.22 -10.85
N PRO A 150 9.58 0.17 -11.10
CA PRO A 150 8.62 -0.06 -10.02
C PRO A 150 8.90 -1.36 -9.27
N ILE A 151 8.70 -1.32 -7.95
CA ILE A 151 8.85 -2.49 -7.08
C ILE A 151 7.64 -2.66 -6.17
N ILE A 152 7.35 -3.88 -5.78
CA ILE A 152 6.39 -4.22 -4.74
C ILE A 152 7.15 -4.88 -3.61
N VAL A 153 7.16 -4.24 -2.45
CA VAL A 153 7.72 -4.82 -1.23
C VAL A 153 6.59 -5.46 -0.44
N PHE A 154 6.74 -6.71 -0.03
CA PHE A 154 5.68 -7.45 0.64
C PHE A 154 6.17 -8.26 1.83
N ASN A 155 5.24 -8.84 2.62
CA ASN A 155 5.52 -9.59 3.86
C ASN A 155 6.28 -8.75 4.89
N TYR A 156 5.66 -7.65 5.28
CA TYR A 156 6.20 -6.74 6.30
C TYR A 156 6.14 -7.32 7.72
N PRO A 157 7.02 -6.89 8.63
CA PRO A 157 6.94 -7.25 10.03
C PRO A 157 5.58 -6.90 10.64
N GLU A 158 5.02 -7.84 11.43
CA GLU A 158 3.70 -7.70 12.04
C GLU A 158 3.59 -6.44 12.91
N GLN A 159 4.63 -6.15 13.66
CA GLN A 159 4.65 -5.07 14.65
C GLN A 159 4.47 -3.66 14.07
N ILE A 160 4.87 -3.44 12.81
CA ILE A 160 4.79 -2.13 12.14
C ILE A 160 3.58 -1.97 11.22
N LYS A 161 2.73 -3.00 11.09
CA LYS A 161 1.55 -2.97 10.21
C LYS A 161 0.25 -3.13 11.02
N SER A 162 -0.88 -2.81 10.40
CA SER A 162 -2.19 -2.76 11.03
C SER A 162 -2.73 -4.13 11.46
N PHE A 163 -3.64 -4.13 12.43
CA PHE A 163 -4.19 -5.33 13.07
C PHE A 163 -4.97 -6.25 12.11
N TYR A 164 -5.60 -5.69 11.09
CA TYR A 164 -6.47 -6.41 10.15
C TYR A 164 -5.72 -7.16 9.05
N MET A 165 -4.43 -6.97 8.92
CA MET A 165 -3.62 -7.63 7.90
C MET A 165 -3.34 -9.08 8.29
N LYS A 166 -3.50 -10.01 7.34
CA LYS A 166 -3.34 -11.44 7.57
C LYS A 166 -1.95 -11.81 8.04
N LEU A 167 -1.87 -12.55 9.14
CA LEU A 167 -0.61 -13.06 9.67
C LEU A 167 -0.08 -14.20 8.79
N ASN A 168 1.20 -14.20 8.47
CA ASN A 168 1.88 -15.33 7.85
C ASN A 168 2.07 -16.47 8.84
N GLU A 169 2.26 -17.69 8.35
CA GLU A 169 2.44 -18.89 9.18
C GLU A 169 3.62 -18.79 10.15
N CYS A 170 4.66 -18.02 9.80
CA CYS A 170 5.81 -17.77 10.69
C CYS A 170 5.46 -16.96 11.94
N GLY A 171 4.33 -16.25 11.97
CA GLY A 171 3.92 -15.41 13.08
C GLY A 171 4.68 -14.08 13.23
N GLU A 172 5.66 -13.80 12.39
CA GLU A 172 6.52 -12.61 12.48
C GLU A 172 6.18 -11.54 11.44
N THR A 173 5.56 -11.94 10.33
CA THR A 173 5.22 -11.05 9.21
C THR A 173 3.75 -11.15 8.86
N VAL A 174 3.25 -10.12 8.16
CA VAL A 174 1.88 -10.06 7.64
C VAL A 174 1.88 -9.96 6.13
N ARG A 175 0.82 -10.42 5.49
CA ARG A 175 0.58 -10.34 4.04
C ARG A 175 0.20 -8.93 3.60
N ALA A 176 1.09 -7.99 3.89
CA ALA A 176 1.02 -6.60 3.44
C ALA A 176 1.91 -6.39 2.22
N MET A 177 1.57 -5.40 1.42
CA MET A 177 2.39 -4.93 0.30
C MET A 177 2.39 -3.41 0.22
N ASP A 178 3.49 -2.83 -0.25
CA ASP A 178 3.58 -1.43 -0.64
C ASP A 178 4.18 -1.36 -2.05
N VAL A 179 3.53 -0.61 -2.95
CA VAL A 179 4.00 -0.37 -4.32
C VAL A 179 4.81 0.92 -4.35
N LEU A 180 6.06 0.82 -4.75
CA LEU A 180 7.01 1.91 -4.79
C LEU A 180 7.37 2.24 -6.24
N LEU A 181 7.14 3.49 -6.64
CA LEU A 181 7.51 3.99 -7.96
C LEU A 181 8.74 4.88 -7.89
N PRO A 182 9.65 4.81 -8.89
CA PRO A 182 10.75 5.74 -9.01
C PRO A 182 10.26 7.19 -9.01
N ASN A 183 10.99 8.09 -8.34
CA ASN A 183 10.68 9.50 -8.13
C ASN A 183 9.47 9.82 -7.24
N LEU A 184 8.56 8.85 -7.04
CA LEU A 184 7.33 9.04 -6.25
C LEU A 184 7.39 8.38 -4.87
N GLY A 185 8.00 7.17 -4.75
CA GLY A 185 7.98 6.33 -3.56
C GLY A 185 6.66 5.57 -3.44
N GLU A 186 6.18 5.32 -2.22
CA GLU A 186 4.94 4.57 -1.99
C GLU A 186 3.72 5.28 -2.62
N ILE A 187 2.98 4.55 -3.46
CA ILE A 187 1.76 5.02 -4.11
C ILE A 187 0.54 4.14 -3.77
N ILE A 188 0.74 2.87 -3.44
CA ILE A 188 -0.30 1.96 -2.99
C ILE A 188 0.23 1.21 -1.78
N GLY A 189 -0.57 1.18 -0.71
CA GLY A 189 -0.44 0.24 0.39
C GLY A 189 -1.62 -0.72 0.37
N GLY A 190 -1.36 -2.03 0.49
CA GLY A 190 -2.40 -3.05 0.46
C GLY A 190 -2.10 -4.23 1.35
N SER A 191 -3.08 -5.11 1.53
CA SER A 191 -2.87 -6.37 2.26
C SER A 191 -3.97 -7.38 1.98
N GLN A 192 -3.68 -8.65 2.12
CA GLN A 192 -4.69 -9.65 2.38
C GLN A 192 -5.23 -9.47 3.80
N ARG A 193 -6.54 -9.64 3.99
CA ARG A 193 -7.19 -9.43 5.29
C ARG A 193 -7.17 -10.69 6.14
N GLU A 194 -7.11 -10.51 7.47
CA GLU A 194 -7.22 -11.60 8.43
C GLU A 194 -8.68 -12.07 8.51
N GLU A 195 -8.94 -13.32 8.13
CA GLU A 195 -10.25 -13.96 8.18
C GLU A 195 -10.51 -14.71 9.49
N ASN A 196 -9.45 -14.99 10.27
CA ASN A 196 -9.61 -15.71 11.52
C ASN A 196 -10.00 -14.74 12.66
N TYR A 197 -11.20 -14.98 13.23
CA TYR A 197 -11.76 -14.14 14.28
C TYR A 197 -10.88 -14.07 15.54
N GLU A 198 -10.35 -15.20 16.00
CA GLU A 198 -9.53 -15.28 17.22
C GLU A 198 -8.17 -14.56 17.04
N VAL A 199 -7.56 -14.74 15.88
CA VAL A 199 -6.32 -14.05 15.53
C VAL A 199 -6.55 -12.54 15.48
N LEU A 200 -7.64 -12.11 14.85
CA LEU A 200 -7.98 -10.69 14.72
C LEU A 200 -8.18 -10.02 16.08
N ILE A 201 -8.96 -10.65 16.99
CA ILE A 201 -9.17 -10.15 18.36
C ILE A 201 -7.85 -10.04 19.12
N LYS A 202 -7.02 -11.08 19.05
CA LYS A 202 -5.73 -11.08 19.73
C LYS A 202 -4.86 -9.91 19.23
N ARG A 203 -4.76 -9.71 17.93
CA ARG A 203 -3.98 -8.60 17.36
C ARG A 203 -4.53 -7.23 17.73
N MET A 204 -5.85 -7.08 17.83
CA MET A 204 -6.45 -5.85 18.36
C MET A 204 -6.04 -5.59 19.79
N GLN A 205 -6.07 -6.62 20.66
CA GLN A 205 -5.64 -6.51 22.05
C GLN A 205 -4.15 -6.17 22.17
N ASP A 206 -3.29 -6.82 21.36
CA ASP A 206 -1.84 -6.55 21.33
C ASP A 206 -1.52 -5.11 20.91
N LYS A 207 -2.43 -4.46 20.16
CA LYS A 207 -2.35 -3.05 19.76
C LYS A 207 -3.20 -2.10 20.62
N GLU A 208 -3.65 -2.55 21.78
CA GLU A 208 -4.45 -1.77 22.75
C GLU A 208 -5.76 -1.19 22.16
N LEU A 209 -6.31 -1.84 21.12
CA LEU A 209 -7.60 -1.46 20.54
C LEU A 209 -8.75 -2.14 21.29
N ASN A 210 -9.86 -1.42 21.45
CA ASN A 210 -11.06 -1.96 22.08
C ASN A 210 -11.90 -2.72 21.05
N PRO A 211 -12.04 -4.07 21.13
CA PRO A 211 -12.81 -4.84 20.17
C PRO A 211 -14.31 -4.45 20.12
N GLU A 212 -14.88 -3.92 21.19
CA GLU A 212 -16.30 -3.52 21.20
C GLU A 212 -16.60 -2.38 20.23
N GLU A 213 -15.63 -1.47 20.00
CA GLU A 213 -15.79 -0.37 19.06
C GLU A 213 -15.77 -0.84 17.59
N TYR A 214 -15.24 -2.04 17.36
CA TYR A 214 -15.12 -2.69 16.04
C TYR A 214 -16.03 -3.91 15.93
N SER A 215 -17.05 -4.06 16.77
CA SER A 215 -17.95 -5.23 16.77
C SER A 215 -18.56 -5.48 15.38
N TRP A 216 -18.97 -4.46 14.69
CA TRP A 216 -19.52 -4.51 13.34
C TRP A 216 -18.52 -5.07 12.31
N TYR A 217 -17.25 -4.80 12.44
CA TYR A 217 -16.18 -5.33 11.59
C TYR A 217 -15.83 -6.78 11.96
N LEU A 218 -15.81 -7.08 13.26
CA LEU A 218 -15.57 -8.43 13.77
C LEU A 218 -16.67 -9.41 13.40
N ASP A 219 -17.91 -8.95 13.29
CA ASP A 219 -19.05 -9.77 12.89
C ASP A 219 -18.89 -10.37 11.50
N LEU A 220 -18.16 -9.73 10.58
CA LEU A 220 -17.79 -10.32 9.29
C LEU A 220 -17.06 -11.66 9.46
N ARG A 221 -16.16 -11.76 10.44
CA ARG A 221 -15.37 -12.97 10.69
C ARG A 221 -16.16 -14.00 11.51
N LYS A 222 -17.06 -13.54 12.36
CA LYS A 222 -17.89 -14.39 13.20
C LYS A 222 -18.97 -15.13 12.42
N PHE A 223 -19.55 -14.50 11.42
CA PHE A 223 -20.64 -15.07 10.61
C PHE A 223 -20.19 -15.66 9.27
N GLY A 224 -18.97 -15.52 8.92
CA GLY A 224 -18.33 -16.03 7.71
C GLY A 224 -17.58 -14.94 6.97
N SER A 225 -16.37 -15.24 6.54
CA SER A 225 -15.49 -14.31 5.82
C SER A 225 -14.78 -15.04 4.69
N ALA A 226 -14.27 -14.26 3.75
CA ALA A 226 -13.35 -14.69 2.71
C ALA A 226 -12.05 -13.87 2.81
N PRO A 227 -10.93 -14.43 2.31
CA PRO A 227 -9.72 -13.62 2.18
C PRO A 227 -9.96 -12.44 1.27
#